data_e4d01bf2f1eb291e476bf928c92fccde
#
_entry.id   e4d01bf2f1eb291e476bf928c92fccde
#
_cell.length_a   1.000
_cell.length_b   1.000
_cell.length_c   1.000
_cell.angle_alpha   90.00
_cell.angle_beta   90.00
_cell.angle_gamma   90.00
#
_symmetry.space_group_name_H-M   'P 1'
#
loop_
_entity.id
_entity.type
_entity.pdbx_description
1 polymer ?
#
loop_
_entity_poly.entity_id
_entity_poly.type
_entity_poly.pdbx_seq_one_letter_code
_entity_poly.pdbx_strand_id
1 'polypeptide(L)'
;MKLKHLILLSVICCSQSVFGQKANQQPKTSGNPVFPGWYADPEGIVFGDEYWIYPTYSAPYDEQTFMDAFSSKDLVNWTKHPKVLSKENISWFKRALWAPAVIHANDKYYIFFGANDIQSNNELGGIGVAVADNPAGPFKDALGKPLIDKFVNGAQPIDQFVYK
;
A
#
# COMPACT_ATOMS: atom_id res chain seq x y z
N MET A 1 -35.00 83.52 27.58
CA MET A 1 -34.40 83.02 26.36
C MET A 1 -33.52 81.87 26.72
N LYS A 2 -33.87 80.59 26.46
CA LYS A 2 -33.14 79.40 26.80
C LYS A 2 -32.51 78.83 25.53
N LEU A 3 -31.18 78.83 25.44
CA LEU A 3 -30.42 78.33 24.30
C LEU A 3 -30.32 76.80 24.44
N LYS A 4 -30.88 76.06 23.48
CA LYS A 4 -30.78 74.58 23.41
C LYS A 4 -29.49 74.22 22.66
N HIS A 5 -28.59 73.53 23.34
CA HIS A 5 -27.40 72.95 22.67
C HIS A 5 -27.80 71.65 21.99
N LEU A 6 -27.57 71.60 20.69
CA LEU A 6 -27.76 70.40 19.87
C LEU A 6 -26.41 69.69 19.78
N ILE A 7 -26.31 68.53 20.45
CA ILE A 7 -25.13 67.69 20.40
C ILE A 7 -25.28 66.77 19.16
N LEU A 8 -24.44 66.96 18.17
CA LEU A 8 -24.32 66.13 17.00
C LEU A 8 -23.43 64.94 17.28
N LEU A 9 -23.99 63.74 17.46
CA LEU A 9 -23.24 62.52 17.67
C LEU A 9 -22.82 61.94 16.33
N SER A 10 -21.52 62.10 15.94
CA SER A 10 -20.95 61.48 14.74
C SER A 10 -20.60 60.02 15.06
N VAL A 11 -21.34 59.08 14.48
CA VAL A 11 -21.01 57.65 14.51
C VAL A 11 -19.94 57.41 13.47
N ILE A 12 -18.73 57.16 13.92
CA ILE A 12 -17.63 56.71 13.04
C ILE A 12 -17.79 55.20 12.88
N CYS A 13 -18.27 54.78 11.73
CA CYS A 13 -18.35 53.38 11.34
C CYS A 13 -16.94 52.89 10.90
N CYS A 14 -16.19 52.31 11.83
CA CYS A 14 -14.93 51.62 11.49
C CYS A 14 -15.25 50.33 10.75
N SER A 15 -15.20 50.34 9.42
CA SER A 15 -15.21 49.14 8.60
C SER A 15 -13.86 48.42 8.77
N GLN A 16 -13.81 47.40 9.63
CA GLN A 16 -12.66 46.48 9.71
C GLN A 16 -12.70 45.57 8.47
N SER A 17 -11.82 45.85 7.53
CA SER A 17 -11.52 44.94 6.43
C SER A 17 -10.83 43.71 7.02
N VAL A 18 -11.56 42.63 7.19
CA VAL A 18 -10.98 41.31 7.53
C VAL A 18 -10.24 40.83 6.29
N PHE A 19 -8.95 41.14 6.20
CA PHE A 19 -8.05 40.44 5.29
C PHE A 19 -7.94 39.00 5.76
N GLY A 20 -8.71 38.12 5.15
CA GLY A 20 -8.56 36.68 5.33
C GLY A 20 -7.13 36.30 4.89
N GLN A 21 -6.24 36.07 5.86
CA GLN A 21 -4.98 35.41 5.59
C GLN A 21 -5.30 34.02 5.01
N LYS A 22 -5.09 33.84 3.70
CA LYS A 22 -4.99 32.50 3.13
C LYS A 22 -3.87 31.82 3.90
N ALA A 23 -4.22 30.88 4.76
CA ALA A 23 -3.25 29.99 5.38
C ALA A 23 -2.41 29.41 4.24
N ASN A 24 -1.12 29.72 4.26
CA ASN A 24 -0.16 29.19 3.32
C ASN A 24 -0.04 27.70 3.63
N GLN A 25 -0.94 26.87 3.08
CA GLN A 25 -0.88 25.43 3.24
C GLN A 25 0.40 25.00 2.52
N GLN A 26 1.41 24.69 3.28
CA GLN A 26 2.58 23.99 2.77
C GLN A 26 2.08 22.75 2.03
N PRO A 27 2.60 22.45 0.82
CA PRO A 27 2.19 21.23 0.13
C PRO A 27 2.45 20.05 1.06
N LYS A 28 1.43 19.24 1.29
CA LYS A 28 1.59 18.00 2.04
C LYS A 28 2.58 17.13 1.27
N THR A 29 3.62 16.69 1.93
CA THR A 29 4.59 15.74 1.39
C THR A 29 4.44 14.41 2.12
N SER A 30 4.69 13.31 1.41
CA SER A 30 4.87 12.02 2.06
C SER A 30 6.07 12.11 3.01
N GLY A 31 5.97 11.52 4.19
CA GLY A 31 7.10 11.42 5.10
C GLY A 31 8.12 10.35 4.67
N ASN A 32 9.15 10.18 5.48
CA ASN A 32 10.01 9.01 5.45
C ASN A 32 10.06 8.44 6.87
N PRO A 33 9.52 7.22 7.11
CA PRO A 33 8.93 6.31 6.12
C PRO A 33 7.60 6.81 5.54
N VAL A 34 7.27 6.34 4.33
CA VAL A 34 6.03 6.67 3.61
C VAL A 34 4.78 6.22 4.39
N PHE A 35 4.88 5.07 5.04
CA PHE A 35 3.88 4.53 5.97
C PHE A 35 4.58 3.74 7.08
N PRO A 36 3.98 3.61 8.28
CA PRO A 36 4.59 2.90 9.40
C PRO A 36 4.61 1.40 9.15
N GLY A 37 5.63 0.74 9.71
CA GLY A 37 5.81 -0.72 9.64
C GLY A 37 7.19 -1.10 9.14
N TRP A 38 7.47 -2.40 9.14
CA TRP A 38 8.71 -2.95 8.61
C TRP A 38 8.38 -3.78 7.37
N TYR A 39 8.75 -3.24 6.22
CA TYR A 39 8.45 -3.81 4.92
C TYR A 39 9.70 -3.80 4.04
N ALA A 40 9.77 -4.78 3.12
CA ALA A 40 10.84 -4.94 2.14
C ALA A 40 10.25 -5.19 0.74
N ASP A 41 11.10 -5.20 -0.27
CA ASP A 41 10.82 -5.62 -1.66
C ASP A 41 9.49 -5.06 -2.22
N PRO A 42 9.28 -3.73 -2.18
CA PRO A 42 8.00 -3.17 -2.60
C PRO A 42 7.80 -3.24 -4.12
N GLU A 43 6.71 -3.86 -4.55
CA GLU A 43 6.18 -3.68 -5.91
C GLU A 43 5.31 -2.43 -5.96
N GLY A 44 5.66 -1.48 -6.83
CA GLY A 44 4.88 -0.27 -7.07
C GLY A 44 4.17 -0.32 -8.43
N ILE A 45 2.87 -0.14 -8.45
CA ILE A 45 2.05 -0.23 -9.68
C ILE A 45 0.89 0.76 -9.65
N VAL A 46 0.35 1.11 -10.82
CA VAL A 46 -0.85 1.96 -10.96
C VAL A 46 -2.00 1.12 -11.50
N PHE A 47 -3.12 1.14 -10.77
CA PHE A 47 -4.39 0.58 -11.24
C PHE A 47 -5.46 1.68 -11.29
N GLY A 48 -5.97 1.95 -12.50
CA GLY A 48 -6.90 3.05 -12.70
C GLY A 48 -6.26 4.41 -12.37
N ASP A 49 -6.79 5.09 -11.37
CA ASP A 49 -6.32 6.40 -10.87
C ASP A 49 -5.62 6.31 -9.51
N GLU A 50 -5.24 5.11 -9.07
CA GLU A 50 -4.60 4.88 -7.78
C GLU A 50 -3.21 4.25 -7.93
N TYR A 51 -2.29 4.74 -7.10
CA TYR A 51 -0.97 4.15 -6.87
C TYR A 51 -1.10 3.04 -5.83
N TRP A 52 -0.48 1.90 -6.09
CA TRP A 52 -0.49 0.74 -5.20
C TRP A 52 0.94 0.33 -4.87
N ILE A 53 1.14 -0.08 -3.62
CA ILE A 53 2.39 -0.69 -3.15
C ILE A 53 2.03 -2.02 -2.49
N TYR A 54 2.71 -3.07 -2.94
CA TYR A 54 2.61 -4.41 -2.36
C TYR A 54 4.01 -4.79 -1.86
N PRO A 55 4.25 -4.74 -0.56
CA PRO A 55 5.55 -5.10 0.01
C PRO A 55 5.54 -6.48 0.65
N THR A 56 6.73 -7.03 0.85
CA THR A 56 6.97 -8.09 1.82
C THR A 56 6.76 -7.56 3.24
N TYR A 57 5.94 -8.21 4.05
CA TYR A 57 5.90 -7.95 5.49
C TYR A 57 7.13 -8.58 6.15
N SER A 58 8.02 -7.76 6.69
CA SER A 58 9.27 -8.24 7.30
C SER A 58 9.07 -8.63 8.76
N ALA A 59 9.26 -9.90 9.05
CA ALA A 59 9.15 -10.51 10.38
C ALA A 59 10.02 -11.77 10.43
N PRO A 60 10.18 -12.43 11.60
CA PRO A 60 10.68 -13.79 11.64
C PRO A 60 9.87 -14.69 10.71
N TYR A 61 10.52 -15.64 10.03
CA TYR A 61 9.91 -16.42 8.93
C TYR A 61 8.58 -17.10 9.28
N ASP A 62 8.45 -17.60 10.51
CA ASP A 62 7.21 -18.25 10.96
C ASP A 62 6.05 -17.26 11.16
N GLU A 63 6.34 -15.96 11.28
CA GLU A 63 5.38 -14.86 11.41
C GLU A 63 5.12 -14.14 10.08
N GLN A 64 6.02 -14.29 9.11
CA GLN A 64 5.94 -13.66 7.78
C GLN A 64 4.96 -14.45 6.89
N THR A 65 3.69 -14.50 7.30
CA THR A 65 2.66 -15.40 6.73
C THR A 65 1.53 -14.66 6.02
N PHE A 66 1.71 -13.35 5.80
CA PHE A 66 0.75 -12.52 5.07
C PHE A 66 1.47 -11.39 4.35
N MET A 67 0.77 -10.77 3.42
CA MET A 67 1.16 -9.50 2.78
C MET A 67 0.06 -8.47 2.98
N ASP A 68 0.45 -7.24 3.29
CA ASP A 68 -0.41 -6.07 3.23
C ASP A 68 -0.27 -5.41 1.85
N ALA A 69 -1.21 -4.52 1.52
CA ALA A 69 -1.05 -3.58 0.42
C ALA A 69 -1.39 -2.17 0.88
N PHE A 70 -0.94 -1.19 0.11
CA PHE A 70 -1.21 0.21 0.36
C PHE A 70 -1.65 0.89 -0.92
N SER A 71 -2.67 1.75 -0.84
CA SER A 71 -3.10 2.55 -1.98
C SER A 71 -3.11 4.04 -1.67
N SER A 72 -2.90 4.85 -2.69
CA SER A 72 -2.93 6.31 -2.60
C SER A 72 -3.36 6.93 -3.93
N LYS A 73 -4.08 8.05 -3.86
CA LYS A 73 -4.38 8.88 -5.04
C LYS A 73 -3.39 10.03 -5.23
N ASP A 74 -2.58 10.33 -4.24
CA ASP A 74 -1.75 11.54 -4.20
C ASP A 74 -0.30 11.29 -3.76
N LEU A 75 0.07 10.01 -3.49
CA LEU A 75 1.38 9.58 -2.97
C LEU A 75 1.73 10.17 -1.59
N VAL A 76 0.78 10.81 -0.93
CA VAL A 76 0.94 11.45 0.38
C VAL A 76 0.09 10.76 1.44
N ASN A 77 -1.17 10.54 1.11
CA ASN A 77 -2.13 9.90 2.00
C ASN A 77 -2.32 8.45 1.56
N TRP A 78 -1.91 7.52 2.41
CA TRP A 78 -1.93 6.09 2.12
C TRP A 78 -3.00 5.37 2.92
N THR A 79 -3.74 4.52 2.25
CA THR A 79 -4.71 3.59 2.85
C THR A 79 -4.08 2.21 2.93
N LYS A 80 -4.01 1.64 4.13
CA LYS A 80 -3.55 0.27 4.34
C LYS A 80 -4.68 -0.73 4.09
N HIS A 81 -4.40 -1.75 3.30
CA HIS A 81 -5.24 -2.93 3.07
C HIS A 81 -4.55 -4.13 3.72
N PRO A 82 -5.01 -4.55 4.92
CA PRO A 82 -4.32 -5.59 5.67
C PRO A 82 -4.58 -6.97 5.09
N LYS A 83 -3.54 -7.81 5.09
CA LYS A 83 -3.61 -9.24 4.74
C LYS A 83 -4.29 -9.51 3.40
N VAL A 84 -3.92 -8.73 2.37
CA VAL A 84 -4.46 -8.95 1.01
C VAL A 84 -4.15 -10.35 0.48
N LEU A 85 -3.02 -10.93 0.91
CA LEU A 85 -2.64 -12.33 0.74
C LEU A 85 -2.28 -12.90 2.11
N SER A 86 -2.72 -14.09 2.44
CA SER A 86 -2.41 -14.72 3.73
C SER A 86 -2.38 -16.25 3.65
N LYS A 87 -1.78 -16.87 4.66
CA LYS A 87 -1.65 -18.33 4.78
C LYS A 87 -2.99 -19.06 4.76
N GLU A 88 -4.06 -18.43 5.23
CA GLU A 88 -5.40 -19.03 5.21
C GLU A 88 -5.93 -19.27 3.79
N ASN A 89 -5.39 -18.55 2.81
CA ASN A 89 -5.82 -18.63 1.42
C ASN A 89 -4.87 -19.41 0.51
N ILE A 90 -3.73 -19.91 1.06
CA ILE A 90 -2.71 -20.66 0.31
C ILE A 90 -2.35 -21.93 1.07
N SER A 91 -2.67 -23.06 0.52
CA SER A 91 -2.57 -24.35 1.24
C SER A 91 -1.16 -24.97 1.26
N TRP A 92 -0.30 -24.61 0.32
CA TRP A 92 0.97 -25.32 0.10
C TRP A 92 2.18 -24.68 0.78
N PHE A 93 2.18 -23.37 1.09
CA PHE A 93 3.32 -22.76 1.74
C PHE A 93 3.26 -22.94 3.26
N LYS A 94 4.44 -23.02 3.88
CA LYS A 94 4.57 -23.21 5.32
C LYS A 94 4.82 -21.90 6.05
N ARG A 95 5.73 -21.07 5.53
CA ARG A 95 6.20 -19.83 6.14
C ARG A 95 6.82 -18.91 5.10
N ALA A 96 7.12 -17.68 5.48
CA ALA A 96 7.86 -16.69 4.71
C ALA A 96 7.28 -16.43 3.30
N LEU A 97 6.54 -15.37 3.17
CA LEU A 97 6.11 -14.81 1.89
C LEU A 97 7.07 -13.71 1.47
N TRP A 98 7.52 -13.73 0.19
CA TRP A 98 8.57 -12.86 -0.34
C TRP A 98 8.14 -12.13 -1.59
N ALA A 99 8.72 -10.92 -1.78
CA ALA A 99 8.82 -10.17 -3.03
C ALA A 99 7.61 -10.34 -3.97
N PRO A 100 6.47 -9.69 -3.69
CA PRO A 100 5.30 -9.80 -4.55
C PRO A 100 5.51 -9.09 -5.89
N ALA A 101 4.89 -9.62 -6.95
CA ALA A 101 4.71 -8.93 -8.22
C ALA A 101 3.24 -9.01 -8.61
N VAL A 102 2.62 -7.89 -9.00
CA VAL A 102 1.18 -7.82 -9.20
C VAL A 102 0.86 -7.33 -10.61
N ILE A 103 -0.10 -7.98 -11.27
CA ILE A 103 -0.61 -7.53 -12.57
C ILE A 103 -2.14 -7.55 -12.61
N HIS A 104 -2.70 -6.71 -13.49
CA HIS A 104 -4.10 -6.76 -13.87
C HIS A 104 -4.23 -7.35 -15.27
N ALA A 105 -5.00 -8.44 -15.38
CA ALA A 105 -5.26 -9.13 -16.64
C ALA A 105 -6.63 -9.82 -16.60
N ASN A 106 -7.35 -9.82 -17.73
CA ASN A 106 -8.64 -10.51 -17.89
C ASN A 106 -9.63 -10.16 -16.76
N ASP A 107 -9.72 -8.87 -16.44
CA ASP A 107 -10.58 -8.30 -15.37
C ASP A 107 -10.33 -8.87 -13.98
N LYS A 108 -9.12 -9.41 -13.74
CA LYS A 108 -8.66 -9.94 -12.46
C LYS A 108 -7.29 -9.39 -12.10
N TYR A 109 -6.99 -9.39 -10.81
CA TYR A 109 -5.69 -9.06 -10.25
C TYR A 109 -4.98 -10.34 -9.87
N TYR A 110 -3.73 -10.49 -10.26
CA TYR A 110 -2.89 -11.64 -9.95
C TYR A 110 -1.69 -11.16 -9.16
N ILE A 111 -1.42 -11.82 -8.04
CA ILE A 111 -0.21 -11.60 -7.25
C ILE A 111 0.66 -12.86 -7.36
N PHE A 112 1.90 -12.66 -7.77
CA PHE A 112 2.94 -13.68 -7.77
C PHE A 112 3.83 -13.42 -6.56
N PHE A 113 4.25 -14.46 -5.88
CA PHE A 113 4.98 -14.36 -4.62
C PHE A 113 5.94 -15.53 -4.45
N GLY A 114 7.08 -15.27 -3.83
CA GLY A 114 7.95 -16.30 -3.31
C GLY A 114 7.43 -16.82 -1.96
N ALA A 115 7.69 -18.06 -1.63
CA ALA A 115 7.33 -18.64 -0.34
C ALA A 115 8.34 -19.66 0.14
N ASN A 116 8.28 -19.96 1.44
CA ASN A 116 9.14 -20.86 2.21
C ASN A 116 10.55 -20.33 2.46
N ASP A 117 11.38 -21.09 3.17
CA ASP A 117 12.74 -20.71 3.53
C ASP A 117 13.69 -20.88 2.34
N ILE A 118 14.01 -19.75 1.72
CA ILE A 118 14.95 -19.70 0.60
C ILE A 118 16.41 -19.49 1.03
N GLN A 119 16.66 -19.34 2.32
CA GLN A 119 18.01 -19.14 2.87
C GLN A 119 18.75 -20.46 3.13
N SER A 120 18.05 -21.59 3.00
CA SER A 120 18.64 -22.91 3.13
C SER A 120 18.08 -23.87 2.07
N ASN A 121 18.82 -24.93 1.75
CA ASN A 121 18.35 -25.99 0.85
C ASN A 121 17.57 -27.10 1.58
N ASN A 122 17.33 -26.94 2.89
CA ASN A 122 16.55 -27.90 3.69
C ASN A 122 15.04 -27.78 3.43
N GLU A 123 14.60 -26.65 2.91
CA GLU A 123 13.23 -26.40 2.54
C GLU A 123 13.19 -25.79 1.14
N LEU A 124 12.45 -26.41 0.25
CA LEU A 124 12.28 -25.89 -1.10
C LEU A 124 11.38 -24.66 -1.06
N GLY A 125 11.86 -23.55 -1.59
CA GLY A 125 11.05 -22.39 -1.92
C GLY A 125 10.12 -22.66 -3.08
N GLY A 126 9.23 -21.73 -3.36
CA GLY A 126 8.30 -21.83 -4.48
C GLY A 126 7.81 -20.47 -4.92
N ILE A 127 7.52 -20.34 -6.22
CA ILE A 127 6.77 -19.19 -6.73
C ILE A 127 5.30 -19.59 -6.82
N GLY A 128 4.45 -18.87 -6.11
CA GLY A 128 3.01 -19.02 -6.18
C GLY A 128 2.32 -17.96 -7.02
N VAL A 129 1.06 -18.20 -7.36
CA VAL A 129 0.17 -17.22 -7.96
C VAL A 129 -1.19 -17.28 -7.29
N ALA A 130 -1.71 -16.12 -6.89
CA ALA A 130 -3.05 -15.99 -6.34
C ALA A 130 -3.83 -14.92 -7.12
N VAL A 131 -5.15 -14.99 -7.08
CA VAL A 131 -6.07 -14.18 -7.88
C VAL A 131 -7.12 -13.51 -7.00
N ALA A 132 -7.49 -12.28 -7.36
CA ALA A 132 -8.57 -11.51 -6.72
C ALA A 132 -9.39 -10.74 -7.74
N ASP A 133 -10.60 -10.32 -7.32
CA ASP A 133 -11.50 -9.47 -8.12
C ASP A 133 -11.15 -7.98 -8.02
N ASN A 134 -10.37 -7.60 -7.02
CA ASN A 134 -9.93 -6.22 -6.82
C ASN A 134 -8.50 -6.17 -6.27
N PRO A 135 -7.81 -5.02 -6.40
CA PRO A 135 -6.41 -4.90 -6.00
C PRO A 135 -6.20 -5.01 -4.47
N ALA A 136 -7.23 -4.75 -3.66
CA ALA A 136 -7.17 -4.92 -2.20
C ALA A 136 -7.34 -6.39 -1.76
N GLY A 137 -7.47 -7.33 -2.67
CA GLY A 137 -7.70 -8.74 -2.37
C GLY A 137 -9.13 -9.02 -1.81
N PRO A 138 -9.34 -10.08 -0.99
CA PRO A 138 -8.32 -11.09 -0.67
C PRO A 138 -7.91 -11.93 -1.88
N PHE A 139 -6.62 -12.10 -2.05
CA PHE A 139 -6.08 -12.98 -3.09
C PHE A 139 -6.20 -14.44 -2.64
N LYS A 140 -6.67 -15.30 -3.54
CA LYS A 140 -6.84 -16.73 -3.32
C LYS A 140 -5.92 -17.52 -4.23
N ASP A 141 -5.39 -18.62 -3.73
CA ASP A 141 -4.54 -19.52 -4.48
C ASP A 141 -5.20 -19.90 -5.83
N ALA A 142 -4.49 -19.66 -6.91
CA ALA A 142 -5.01 -19.94 -8.25
C ALA A 142 -4.78 -21.39 -8.70
N LEU A 143 -3.79 -22.09 -8.11
CA LEU A 143 -3.33 -23.40 -8.59
C LEU A 143 -3.40 -24.52 -7.54
N GLY A 144 -3.50 -24.19 -6.26
CA GLY A 144 -3.40 -25.14 -5.15
C GLY A 144 -2.00 -25.73 -4.96
N LYS A 145 -1.01 -25.21 -5.66
CA LYS A 145 0.39 -25.63 -5.66
C LYS A 145 1.28 -24.51 -6.18
N PRO A 146 2.60 -24.55 -5.95
CA PRO A 146 3.52 -23.62 -6.59
C PRO A 146 3.44 -23.67 -8.12
N LEU A 147 3.58 -22.52 -8.75
CA LEU A 147 3.81 -22.41 -10.19
C LEU A 147 5.22 -22.89 -10.55
N ILE A 148 6.20 -22.57 -9.71
CA ILE A 148 7.58 -23.07 -9.78
C ILE A 148 7.89 -23.72 -8.45
N ASP A 149 8.22 -25.02 -8.47
CA ASP A 149 8.37 -25.88 -7.29
C ASP A 149 9.72 -26.63 -7.26
N LYS A 150 10.71 -26.14 -7.97
CA LYS A 150 12.02 -26.80 -8.09
C LYS A 150 13.16 -25.82 -8.21
N PHE A 151 14.35 -26.24 -7.83
CA PHE A 151 15.58 -25.51 -8.13
C PHE A 151 15.76 -25.34 -9.65
N VAL A 152 16.15 -24.15 -10.05
CA VAL A 152 16.54 -23.86 -11.44
C VAL A 152 18.03 -23.56 -11.47
N ASN A 153 18.82 -24.41 -12.11
CA ASN A 153 20.27 -24.30 -12.16
C ASN A 153 20.94 -24.20 -10.76
N GLY A 154 20.35 -24.88 -9.76
CA GLY A 154 20.84 -24.87 -8.39
C GLY A 154 20.38 -23.67 -7.54
N ALA A 155 19.59 -22.76 -8.08
CA ALA A 155 19.04 -21.63 -7.38
C ALA A 155 17.61 -21.89 -6.88
N GLN A 156 17.29 -21.36 -5.70
CA GLN A 156 15.93 -21.28 -5.18
C GLN A 156 15.06 -20.40 -6.06
N PRO A 157 13.79 -20.75 -6.30
CA PRO A 157 12.85 -19.87 -6.99
C PRO A 157 12.41 -18.72 -6.07
N ILE A 158 12.83 -17.51 -6.41
CA ILE A 158 12.52 -16.27 -5.67
C ILE A 158 12.60 -15.06 -6.60
N ASP A 159 12.07 -13.91 -6.16
CA ASP A 159 12.18 -12.59 -6.79
C ASP A 159 11.68 -12.60 -8.25
N GLN A 160 10.51 -13.15 -8.42
CA GLN A 160 9.85 -13.18 -9.72
C GLN A 160 9.44 -11.77 -10.16
N PHE A 161 9.63 -11.48 -11.43
CA PHE A 161 9.04 -10.32 -12.08
C PHE A 161 8.03 -10.79 -13.13
N VAL A 162 6.90 -10.09 -13.22
CA VAL A 162 5.82 -10.44 -14.15
C VAL A 162 5.57 -9.30 -15.11
N TYR A 163 5.56 -9.63 -16.37
CA TYR A 163 5.35 -8.70 -17.47
C TYR A 163 4.17 -9.15 -18.35
N LYS A 164 3.40 -8.17 -18.85
CA LYS A 164 2.29 -8.40 -19.79
C LYS A 164 2.60 -7.78 -21.14
#